data_e261bfe6d2d4cf830c4fc18cc9eeadf9
#
_entry.id   e261bfe6d2d4cf830c4fc18cc9eeadf9
#
_cell.length_a   1.000
_cell.length_b   1.000
_cell.length_c   1.000
_cell.angle_alpha   90.00
_cell.angle_beta   90.00
_cell.angle_gamma   90.00
#
_symmetry.space_group_name_H-M   'P 1'
#
loop_
_entity.id
_entity.type
_entity.pdbx_description
1 polymer ?
#
loop_
_entity_poly.entity_id
_entity_poly.type
_entity_poly.pdbx_seq_one_letter_code
_entity_poly.pdbx_strand_id
1 'polypeptide(L)'
;GHLGVQMQSVGEVMAIGRTFRESIQKAFRSLEVGIDGLEPKWAFEKDPELKRARLFDLTSLRFATSFRLLKIREAFVNGKTVDEIFEITKIDPWFLHQIKMIALEDYSSPIKKLKENGFSDAQIAKNTNSATEKVRNSRIKNKITPSYKLVDTCSAEFKAKTPYCYSTYDHENDIEPIKGKKIMILGGGPNRIGQGIEFDYCCVQAVFGLRELGYKTIMVNCNPETVSTDFDLVDRLYFEPVTFEDVMNIIDFEKPDGVLVQFGGQTPL
;
A
#
# COMPACT_ATOMS: atom_id res chain seq x y z
N GLY A 1 -19.81 2.49 11.63
CA GLY A 1 -21.21 2.35 11.22
C GLY A 1 -21.62 0.89 11.23
N HIS A 2 -22.90 0.63 11.37
CA HIS A 2 -23.43 -0.73 11.21
C HIS A 2 -23.71 -0.98 9.73
N LEU A 3 -23.57 -2.22 9.27
CA LEU A 3 -24.00 -2.64 7.95
C LEU A 3 -25.52 -2.39 7.81
N GLY A 4 -25.92 -1.83 6.69
CA GLY A 4 -27.31 -1.46 6.40
C GLY A 4 -27.58 -1.56 4.89
N VAL A 5 -28.72 -1.01 4.46
CA VAL A 5 -29.14 -1.01 3.06
C VAL A 5 -28.42 0.05 2.22
N GLN A 6 -27.76 1.00 2.86
CA GLN A 6 -27.01 2.06 2.20
C GLN A 6 -25.57 1.60 1.95
N MET A 7 -25.10 1.75 0.73
CA MET A 7 -23.71 1.51 0.38
C MET A 7 -22.79 2.48 1.12
N GLN A 8 -21.79 1.95 1.82
CA GLN A 8 -20.79 2.72 2.56
C GLN A 8 -19.40 2.14 2.29
N SER A 9 -18.42 3.00 2.09
CA SER A 9 -17.02 2.62 1.91
C SER A 9 -16.08 3.70 2.44
N VAL A 10 -14.92 3.28 2.93
CA VAL A 10 -13.78 4.18 3.24
C VAL A 10 -12.73 4.15 2.13
N GLY A 11 -12.96 3.36 1.10
CA GLY A 11 -12.09 3.10 -0.02
C GLY A 11 -11.81 1.62 -0.19
N GLU A 12 -11.46 1.24 -1.42
CA GLU A 12 -11.06 -0.11 -1.81
C GLU A 12 -9.74 -0.04 -2.57
N VAL A 13 -8.83 -0.96 -2.25
CA VAL A 13 -7.50 -1.02 -2.86
C VAL A 13 -7.09 -2.47 -3.10
N MET A 14 -6.25 -2.68 -4.10
CA MET A 14 -5.49 -3.91 -4.25
C MET A 14 -4.04 -3.66 -3.82
N ALA A 15 -3.53 -4.52 -2.95
CA ALA A 15 -2.14 -4.49 -2.52
C ALA A 15 -1.52 -5.88 -2.68
N ILE A 16 -0.37 -5.93 -3.33
CA ILE A 16 0.34 -7.15 -3.64
C ILE A 16 1.69 -7.14 -2.92
N GLY A 17 2.07 -8.26 -2.34
CA GLY A 17 3.34 -8.46 -1.66
C GLY A 17 3.71 -9.94 -1.59
N ARG A 18 4.93 -10.26 -1.21
CA ARG A 18 5.41 -11.63 -1.03
C ARG A 18 4.92 -12.26 0.27
N THR A 19 4.51 -11.44 1.22
CA THR A 19 3.98 -11.89 2.50
C THR A 19 2.69 -11.13 2.84
N PHE A 20 1.84 -11.75 3.68
CA PHE A 20 0.63 -11.08 4.18
C PHE A 20 0.97 -9.77 4.92
N ARG A 21 2.06 -9.74 5.68
CA ARG A 21 2.47 -8.52 6.42
C ARG A 21 2.80 -7.38 5.47
N GLU A 22 3.52 -7.66 4.40
CA GLU A 22 3.85 -6.68 3.37
C GLU A 22 2.59 -6.17 2.67
N SER A 23 1.71 -7.06 2.21
CA SER A 23 0.50 -6.66 1.49
C SER A 23 -0.49 -5.89 2.36
N ILE A 24 -0.72 -6.28 3.62
CA ILE A 24 -1.64 -5.57 4.50
C ILE A 24 -1.11 -4.16 4.87
N GLN A 25 0.19 -4.01 5.08
CA GLN A 25 0.82 -2.71 5.32
C GLN A 25 0.66 -1.78 4.11
N LYS A 26 0.91 -2.30 2.91
CA LYS A 26 0.66 -1.57 1.66
C LYS A 26 -0.82 -1.19 1.50
N ALA A 27 -1.74 -2.12 1.76
CA ALA A 27 -3.17 -1.84 1.65
C ALA A 27 -3.58 -0.66 2.54
N PHE A 28 -3.12 -0.63 3.79
CA PHE A 28 -3.46 0.46 4.71
C PHE A 28 -2.90 1.82 4.24
N ARG A 29 -1.66 1.89 3.76
CA ARG A 29 -1.12 3.16 3.26
C ARG A 29 -1.72 3.57 1.91
N SER A 30 -2.22 2.62 1.11
CA SER A 30 -2.92 2.90 -0.14
C SER A 30 -4.30 3.54 0.06
N LEU A 31 -4.96 3.31 1.21
CA LEU A 31 -6.31 3.83 1.47
C LEU A 31 -6.38 5.35 1.63
N GLU A 32 -5.25 6.03 1.83
CA GLU A 32 -5.13 7.49 2.00
C GLU A 32 -6.01 8.06 3.13
N VAL A 33 -6.20 7.27 4.17
CA VAL A 33 -6.90 7.70 5.39
C VAL A 33 -5.95 8.36 6.40
N GLY A 34 -4.73 8.69 5.95
CA GLY A 34 -3.71 9.41 6.71
C GLY A 34 -2.98 8.52 7.70
N ILE A 35 -2.78 7.25 7.36
CA ILE A 35 -1.93 6.29 8.05
C ILE A 35 -0.93 5.69 7.08
N ASP A 36 0.25 5.35 7.57
CA ASP A 36 1.38 4.93 6.74
C ASP A 36 1.57 3.40 6.71
N GLY A 37 0.62 2.66 7.27
CA GLY A 37 0.60 1.21 7.40
C GLY A 37 -0.46 0.76 8.41
N LEU A 38 -0.40 -0.46 8.90
CA LEU A 38 -1.33 -0.98 9.92
C LEU A 38 -0.99 -0.37 11.30
N GLU A 39 -1.14 0.94 11.41
CA GLU A 39 -0.86 1.70 12.62
C GLU A 39 -1.82 2.89 12.73
N PRO A 40 -2.71 2.91 13.73
CA PRO A 40 -3.73 3.94 13.82
C PRO A 40 -3.14 5.29 14.24
N LYS A 41 -3.76 6.39 13.78
CA LYS A 41 -3.36 7.75 14.18
C LYS A 41 -3.33 7.96 15.70
N TRP A 42 -4.26 7.33 16.42
CA TRP A 42 -4.32 7.44 17.88
C TRP A 42 -3.18 6.70 18.61
N ALA A 43 -2.40 5.84 17.94
CA ALA A 43 -1.21 5.25 18.54
C ALA A 43 -0.17 6.33 18.91
N PHE A 44 -0.21 7.47 18.22
CA PHE A 44 0.68 8.62 18.46
C PHE A 44 0.00 9.73 19.29
N GLU A 45 -1.22 9.50 19.83
CA GLU A 45 -1.88 10.43 20.71
C GLU A 45 -1.07 10.58 21.99
N LYS A 46 -0.73 11.84 22.31
CA LYS A 46 0.08 12.18 23.49
C LYS A 46 -0.75 12.31 24.76
N ASP A 47 -2.05 12.63 24.62
CA ASP A 47 -2.95 12.75 25.75
C ASP A 47 -3.36 11.36 26.27
N PRO A 48 -2.97 10.98 27.52
CA PRO A 48 -3.28 9.68 28.08
C PRO A 48 -4.80 9.44 28.27
N GLU A 49 -5.59 10.50 28.53
CA GLU A 49 -7.03 10.37 28.72
C GLU A 49 -7.74 10.13 27.40
N LEU A 50 -7.38 10.87 26.33
CA LEU A 50 -7.87 10.64 24.98
C LEU A 50 -7.45 9.27 24.46
N LYS A 51 -6.23 8.85 24.77
CA LYS A 51 -5.75 7.51 24.45
C LYS A 51 -6.58 6.44 25.17
N ARG A 52 -6.83 6.60 26.46
CA ARG A 52 -7.68 5.69 27.25
C ARG A 52 -9.15 5.70 26.81
N ALA A 53 -9.73 6.86 26.51
CA ALA A 53 -11.10 6.99 26.05
C ALA A 53 -11.34 6.33 24.68
N ARG A 54 -10.29 6.20 23.86
CA ARG A 54 -10.29 5.45 22.57
C ARG A 54 -9.91 3.99 22.74
N LEU A 55 -9.39 3.63 23.92
CA LEU A 55 -9.03 2.27 24.27
C LEU A 55 -10.26 1.52 24.77
N PHE A 56 -10.75 0.69 23.98
CA PHE A 56 -10.84 -0.73 24.17
C PHE A 56 -12.08 -1.20 24.93
N ASP A 57 -13.17 -1.11 24.25
CA ASP A 57 -14.16 -2.15 24.43
C ASP A 57 -13.80 -3.32 23.50
N LEU A 58 -13.21 -4.38 24.05
CA LEU A 58 -12.91 -5.62 23.33
C LEU A 58 -14.17 -6.17 22.64
N THR A 59 -15.36 -5.97 23.24
CA THR A 59 -16.63 -6.42 22.67
C THR A 59 -16.92 -5.74 21.34
N SER A 60 -16.39 -4.52 21.12
CA SER A 60 -16.51 -3.81 19.85
C SER A 60 -15.83 -4.54 18.69
N LEU A 61 -14.87 -5.43 18.96
CA LEU A 61 -14.20 -6.24 17.95
C LEU A 61 -15.11 -7.30 17.32
N ARG A 62 -16.23 -7.62 17.95
CA ARG A 62 -17.24 -8.53 17.38
C ARG A 62 -17.81 -8.00 16.07
N PHE A 63 -17.93 -6.68 15.93
CA PHE A 63 -18.51 -6.05 14.76
C PHE A 63 -17.44 -5.71 13.73
N ALA A 64 -17.68 -6.09 12.47
CA ALA A 64 -16.84 -5.74 11.35
C ALA A 64 -17.05 -4.25 11.01
N THR A 65 -16.13 -3.41 11.44
CA THR A 65 -16.08 -1.98 11.12
C THR A 65 -14.80 -1.67 10.35
N SER A 66 -14.75 -0.54 9.66
CA SER A 66 -13.55 -0.07 8.95
C SER A 66 -12.29 0.06 9.83
N PHE A 67 -12.47 0.20 11.14
CA PHE A 67 -11.36 0.32 12.10
C PHE A 67 -11.03 -0.98 12.84
N ARG A 68 -11.71 -2.09 12.51
CA ARG A 68 -11.58 -3.35 13.26
C ARG A 68 -10.15 -3.85 13.30
N LEU A 69 -9.44 -3.86 12.17
CA LEU A 69 -8.06 -4.36 12.10
C LEU A 69 -7.08 -3.46 12.90
N LEU A 70 -7.29 -2.14 12.86
CA LEU A 70 -6.50 -1.19 13.66
C LEU A 70 -6.73 -1.41 15.16
N LYS A 71 -7.98 -1.69 15.57
CA LYS A 71 -8.30 -2.03 16.96
C LYS A 71 -7.70 -3.37 17.39
N ILE A 72 -7.67 -4.37 16.50
CA ILE A 72 -7.01 -5.66 16.77
C ILE A 72 -5.51 -5.46 16.98
N ARG A 73 -4.86 -4.63 16.15
CA ARG A 73 -3.45 -4.26 16.34
C ARG A 73 -3.22 -3.64 17.72
N GLU A 74 -4.07 -2.70 18.14
CA GLU A 74 -3.99 -2.07 19.45
C GLU A 74 -4.24 -3.07 20.60
N ALA A 75 -5.12 -4.06 20.41
CA ALA A 75 -5.33 -5.11 21.39
C ALA A 75 -4.05 -5.87 21.70
N PHE A 76 -3.29 -6.21 20.66
CA PHE A 76 -1.99 -6.87 20.84
C PHE A 76 -0.98 -5.99 21.56
N VAL A 77 -0.90 -4.70 21.22
CA VAL A 77 -0.03 -3.75 21.94
C VAL A 77 -0.39 -3.65 23.42
N ASN A 78 -1.67 -3.82 23.74
CA ASN A 78 -2.16 -3.83 25.14
C ASN A 78 -2.13 -5.24 25.78
N GLY A 79 -1.38 -6.18 25.22
CA GLY A 79 -1.10 -7.48 25.83
C GLY A 79 -2.17 -8.54 25.63
N LYS A 80 -3.16 -8.33 24.75
CA LYS A 80 -4.14 -9.34 24.43
C LYS A 80 -3.54 -10.52 23.67
N THR A 81 -4.07 -11.72 23.94
CA THR A 81 -3.62 -12.94 23.27
C THR A 81 -4.37 -13.15 21.95
N VAL A 82 -3.84 -14.02 21.10
CA VAL A 82 -4.51 -14.43 19.85
C VAL A 82 -5.81 -15.13 20.16
N ASP A 83 -5.84 -15.99 21.20
CA ASP A 83 -7.03 -16.75 21.58
C ASP A 83 -8.15 -15.84 22.07
N GLU A 84 -7.84 -14.81 22.93
CA GLU A 84 -8.83 -13.84 23.38
C GLU A 84 -9.47 -13.10 22.19
N ILE A 85 -8.67 -12.71 21.20
CA ILE A 85 -9.17 -12.00 20.02
C ILE A 85 -9.92 -12.94 19.09
N PHE A 86 -9.45 -14.17 18.90
CA PHE A 86 -10.15 -15.18 18.12
C PHE A 86 -11.54 -15.50 18.67
N GLU A 87 -11.66 -15.66 20.00
CA GLU A 87 -12.95 -15.94 20.61
C GLU A 87 -14.01 -14.86 20.34
N ILE A 88 -13.59 -13.59 20.22
CA ILE A 88 -14.48 -12.47 19.94
C ILE A 88 -14.75 -12.29 18.46
N THR A 89 -13.69 -12.41 17.63
CA THR A 89 -13.73 -12.00 16.22
C THR A 89 -14.01 -13.13 15.26
N LYS A 90 -13.66 -14.36 15.64
CA LYS A 90 -13.62 -15.57 14.81
C LYS A 90 -12.76 -15.41 13.54
N ILE A 91 -11.82 -14.45 13.54
CA ILE A 91 -10.80 -14.34 12.50
C ILE A 91 -9.78 -15.44 12.72
N ASP A 92 -9.44 -16.14 11.64
CA ASP A 92 -8.48 -17.26 11.72
C ASP A 92 -7.19 -16.86 12.45
N PRO A 93 -6.71 -17.66 13.40
CA PRO A 93 -5.54 -17.37 14.23
C PRO A 93 -4.28 -17.06 13.40
N TRP A 94 -4.14 -17.62 12.20
CA TRP A 94 -3.00 -17.32 11.34
C TRP A 94 -2.92 -15.84 10.98
N PHE A 95 -4.04 -15.24 10.59
CA PHE A 95 -4.09 -13.79 10.30
C PHE A 95 -3.84 -12.96 11.55
N LEU A 96 -4.42 -13.38 12.68
CA LEU A 96 -4.20 -12.70 13.97
C LEU A 96 -2.72 -12.73 14.37
N HIS A 97 -2.03 -13.85 14.17
CA HIS A 97 -0.59 -13.95 14.39
C HIS A 97 0.21 -12.99 13.51
N GLN A 98 -0.15 -12.86 12.22
CA GLN A 98 0.53 -11.90 11.33
C GLN A 98 0.33 -10.45 11.80
N ILE A 99 -0.89 -10.08 12.20
CA ILE A 99 -1.19 -8.76 12.75
C ILE A 99 -0.42 -8.53 14.07
N LYS A 100 -0.34 -9.53 14.94
CA LYS A 100 0.43 -9.47 16.18
C LYS A 100 1.91 -9.22 15.91
N MET A 101 2.49 -9.87 14.91
CA MET A 101 3.89 -9.66 14.54
C MET A 101 4.15 -8.21 14.06
N ILE A 102 3.21 -7.62 13.31
CA ILE A 102 3.28 -6.21 12.94
C ILE A 102 3.14 -5.32 14.17
N ALA A 103 2.19 -5.61 15.05
CA ALA A 103 1.87 -4.80 16.23
C ALA A 103 3.03 -4.70 17.23
N LEU A 104 3.80 -5.78 17.37
CA LEU A 104 4.88 -5.94 18.34
C LEU A 104 6.27 -5.89 17.69
N GLU A 105 6.39 -5.41 16.44
CA GLU A 105 7.70 -5.29 15.78
C GLU A 105 8.60 -4.32 16.56
N ASP A 106 9.86 -4.72 16.70
CA ASP A 106 10.88 -3.90 17.32
C ASP A 106 11.55 -2.98 16.29
N TYR A 107 11.27 -1.69 16.38
CA TYR A 107 11.83 -0.68 15.48
C TYR A 107 13.34 -0.43 15.66
N SER A 108 14.00 -1.07 16.63
CA SER A 108 15.47 -1.15 16.70
C SER A 108 16.05 -2.19 15.73
N SER A 109 15.21 -3.04 15.15
CA SER A 109 15.59 -4.01 14.12
C SER A 109 16.25 -3.33 12.91
N PRO A 110 17.11 -4.05 12.17
CA PRO A 110 17.69 -3.52 10.93
C PRO A 110 16.64 -3.04 9.96
N ILE A 111 16.83 -1.88 9.33
CA ILE A 111 15.89 -1.28 8.38
C ILE A 111 15.45 -2.28 7.31
N LYS A 112 16.36 -3.13 6.81
CA LYS A 112 16.04 -4.17 5.82
C LYS A 112 14.91 -5.08 6.32
N LYS A 113 15.00 -5.59 7.53
CA LYS A 113 13.97 -6.45 8.13
C LYS A 113 12.62 -5.73 8.25
N LEU A 114 12.63 -4.46 8.66
CA LEU A 114 11.41 -3.65 8.73
C LEU A 114 10.78 -3.49 7.34
N LYS A 115 11.59 -3.21 6.31
CA LYS A 115 11.11 -3.10 4.92
C LYS A 115 10.55 -4.43 4.39
N GLU A 116 11.19 -5.55 4.65
CA GLU A 116 10.70 -6.89 4.31
C GLU A 116 9.35 -7.22 4.97
N ASN A 117 9.05 -6.62 6.12
CA ASN A 117 7.77 -6.70 6.81
C ASN A 117 6.76 -5.63 6.37
N GLY A 118 7.07 -4.85 5.34
CA GLY A 118 6.17 -3.88 4.72
C GLY A 118 6.08 -2.52 5.40
N PHE A 119 6.92 -2.24 6.42
CA PHE A 119 6.94 -0.93 7.09
C PHE A 119 7.41 0.17 6.14
N SER A 120 6.66 1.28 6.05
CA SER A 120 7.05 2.45 5.26
C SER A 120 8.16 3.26 5.94
N ASP A 121 8.90 4.05 5.15
CA ASP A 121 9.91 4.97 5.69
C ASP A 121 9.28 5.97 6.68
N ALA A 122 8.04 6.41 6.41
CA ALA A 122 7.28 7.30 7.31
C ALA A 122 6.92 6.61 8.63
N GLN A 123 6.50 5.36 8.60
CA GLN A 123 6.16 4.58 9.78
C GLN A 123 7.41 4.32 10.66
N ILE A 124 8.52 3.95 10.04
CA ILE A 124 9.81 3.78 10.73
C ILE A 124 10.25 5.10 11.36
N ALA A 125 10.19 6.21 10.62
CA ALA A 125 10.58 7.53 11.09
C ALA A 125 9.77 7.97 12.33
N LYS A 126 8.44 7.78 12.31
CA LYS A 126 7.57 8.11 13.46
C LYS A 126 7.97 7.31 14.71
N ASN A 127 8.21 6.01 14.56
CA ASN A 127 8.50 5.13 15.68
C ASN A 127 9.95 5.25 16.20
N THR A 128 10.86 5.78 15.39
CA THR A 128 12.25 6.05 15.78
C THR A 128 12.54 7.51 16.09
N ASN A 129 11.49 8.35 16.14
CA ASN A 129 11.61 9.79 16.33
C ASN A 129 12.61 10.46 15.37
N SER A 130 12.52 10.06 14.08
CA SER A 130 13.40 10.52 13.00
C SER A 130 12.59 11.22 11.90
N ALA A 131 13.26 11.82 10.93
CA ALA A 131 12.63 12.32 9.71
C ALA A 131 12.53 11.22 8.65
N THR A 132 11.41 11.18 7.91
CA THR A 132 11.20 10.20 6.82
C THR A 132 12.32 10.25 5.79
N GLU A 133 12.76 11.43 5.41
CA GLU A 133 13.87 11.63 4.48
C GLU A 133 15.18 11.02 4.99
N LYS A 134 15.45 11.12 6.29
CA LYS A 134 16.64 10.52 6.91
C LYS A 134 16.60 8.99 6.82
N VAL A 135 15.43 8.38 7.05
CA VAL A 135 15.25 6.93 6.91
C VAL A 135 15.47 6.52 5.45
N ARG A 136 14.83 7.21 4.48
CA ARG A 136 15.02 6.99 3.05
C ARG A 136 16.49 7.07 2.64
N ASN A 137 17.16 8.16 2.99
CA ASN A 137 18.58 8.36 2.63
C ASN A 137 19.48 7.29 3.23
N SER A 138 19.22 6.89 4.47
CA SER A 138 19.95 5.80 5.13
C SER A 138 19.80 4.47 4.39
N ARG A 139 18.55 4.07 4.02
CA ARG A 139 18.34 2.80 3.32
C ARG A 139 18.94 2.80 1.91
N ILE A 140 18.82 3.91 1.17
CA ILE A 140 19.42 4.02 -0.17
C ILE A 140 20.95 3.92 -0.08
N LYS A 141 21.57 4.62 0.86
CA LYS A 141 23.03 4.56 1.10
C LYS A 141 23.49 3.12 1.40
N ASN A 142 22.67 2.35 2.10
CA ASN A 142 22.93 0.95 2.44
C ASN A 142 22.43 -0.04 1.37
N LYS A 143 22.03 0.44 0.19
CA LYS A 143 21.51 -0.37 -0.92
C LYS A 143 20.27 -1.21 -0.55
N ILE A 144 19.47 -0.71 0.37
CA ILE A 144 18.18 -1.31 0.74
C ILE A 144 17.11 -0.66 -0.13
N THR A 145 16.92 -1.20 -1.31
CA THR A 145 15.95 -0.77 -2.32
C THR A 145 14.99 -1.91 -2.65
N PRO A 146 13.75 -1.61 -3.03
CA PRO A 146 12.83 -2.67 -3.44
C PRO A 146 13.29 -3.33 -4.74
N SER A 147 12.93 -4.59 -4.91
CA SER A 147 12.91 -5.29 -6.18
C SER A 147 11.48 -5.31 -6.72
N TYR A 148 11.34 -5.51 -8.03
CA TYR A 148 10.06 -5.53 -8.71
C TYR A 148 9.76 -6.89 -9.29
N LYS A 149 8.59 -7.40 -8.95
CA LYS A 149 8.09 -8.71 -9.36
C LYS A 149 6.93 -8.57 -10.34
N LEU A 150 6.79 -9.56 -11.21
CA LEU A 150 5.66 -9.70 -12.12
C LEU A 150 4.62 -10.62 -11.48
N VAL A 151 3.35 -10.23 -11.57
CA VAL A 151 2.25 -11.11 -11.13
C VAL A 151 2.14 -12.28 -12.10
N ASP A 152 2.31 -13.49 -11.58
CA ASP A 152 2.08 -14.71 -12.36
C ASP A 152 0.58 -15.05 -12.37
N THR A 153 -0.06 -14.77 -13.50
CA THR A 153 -1.48 -15.06 -13.74
C THR A 153 -1.72 -16.42 -14.36
N CYS A 154 -0.67 -17.23 -14.56
CA CYS A 154 -0.70 -18.50 -15.26
C CYS A 154 -0.27 -19.69 -14.40
N SER A 155 -0.13 -19.50 -13.08
CA SER A 155 0.26 -20.56 -12.12
C SER A 155 1.54 -21.31 -12.53
N ALA A 156 2.50 -20.61 -13.11
CA ALA A 156 3.76 -21.12 -13.66
C ALA A 156 3.62 -22.15 -14.81
N GLU A 157 2.41 -22.39 -15.32
CA GLU A 157 2.21 -23.27 -16.48
C GLU A 157 2.72 -22.63 -17.79
N PHE A 158 2.59 -21.30 -17.89
CA PHE A 158 3.08 -20.50 -19.01
C PHE A 158 3.71 -19.21 -18.48
N LYS A 159 4.59 -18.61 -19.27
CA LYS A 159 5.13 -17.28 -18.94
C LYS A 159 4.01 -16.25 -18.98
N ALA A 160 3.71 -15.64 -17.85
CA ALA A 160 2.72 -14.56 -17.76
C ALA A 160 3.12 -13.38 -18.67
N LYS A 161 2.16 -12.87 -19.43
CA LYS A 161 2.34 -11.73 -20.33
C LYS A 161 1.70 -10.45 -19.79
N THR A 162 1.07 -10.52 -18.61
CA THR A 162 0.42 -9.37 -17.99
C THR A 162 1.46 -8.36 -17.53
N PRO A 163 1.22 -7.05 -17.71
CA PRO A 163 2.16 -6.01 -17.30
C PRO A 163 2.08 -5.68 -15.78
N TYR A 164 1.41 -6.51 -14.99
CA TYR A 164 1.15 -6.27 -13.56
C TYR A 164 2.40 -6.49 -12.72
N CYS A 165 2.89 -5.40 -12.15
CA CYS A 165 4.09 -5.41 -11.32
C CYS A 165 3.79 -4.95 -9.89
N TYR A 166 4.60 -5.42 -8.95
CA TYR A 166 4.58 -4.97 -7.57
C TYR A 166 5.99 -4.95 -6.99
N SER A 167 6.19 -4.10 -6.00
CA SER A 167 7.46 -4.03 -5.26
C SER A 167 7.50 -5.02 -4.10
N THR A 168 8.70 -5.44 -3.75
CA THR A 168 9.01 -6.17 -2.52
C THR A 168 10.47 -5.92 -2.13
N TYR A 169 10.85 -6.18 -0.87
CA TYR A 169 12.26 -6.08 -0.45
C TYR A 169 12.94 -7.45 -0.48
N ASP A 170 12.91 -8.06 -1.68
CA ASP A 170 13.56 -9.33 -2.01
C ASP A 170 14.90 -9.05 -2.74
N HIS A 171 15.63 -10.10 -3.12
CA HIS A 171 17.00 -9.96 -3.66
C HIS A 171 17.05 -9.72 -5.16
N GLU A 172 16.01 -10.09 -5.93
CA GLU A 172 16.05 -10.09 -7.40
C GLU A 172 14.83 -9.44 -8.02
N ASN A 173 15.05 -8.74 -9.14
CA ASN A 173 13.97 -8.27 -10.00
C ASN A 173 13.54 -9.38 -10.98
N ASP A 174 12.23 -9.49 -11.20
CA ASP A 174 11.69 -10.33 -12.29
C ASP A 174 11.63 -9.55 -13.62
N ILE A 175 11.81 -8.24 -13.55
CA ILE A 175 11.67 -7.31 -14.67
C ILE A 175 12.87 -6.37 -14.77
N GLU A 176 13.14 -5.93 -16.00
CA GLU A 176 14.08 -4.86 -16.30
C GLU A 176 13.32 -3.54 -16.53
N PRO A 177 13.92 -2.37 -16.29
CA PRO A 177 13.33 -1.08 -16.68
C PRO A 177 12.93 -1.06 -18.16
N ILE A 178 11.81 -0.42 -18.48
CA ILE A 178 11.36 -0.25 -19.87
C ILE A 178 12.43 0.54 -20.64
N LYS A 179 12.80 0.05 -21.83
CA LYS A 179 13.74 0.74 -22.71
C LYS A 179 13.02 1.77 -23.60
N GLY A 180 13.71 2.85 -23.92
CA GLY A 180 13.20 3.91 -24.78
C GLY A 180 12.54 5.04 -24.02
N LYS A 181 11.96 6.00 -24.75
CA LYS A 181 11.23 7.14 -24.17
C LYS A 181 9.98 6.67 -23.44
N LYS A 182 9.80 7.08 -22.23
CA LYS A 182 8.69 6.62 -21.38
C LYS A 182 8.19 7.69 -20.43
N ILE A 183 6.88 7.72 -20.26
CA ILE A 183 6.20 8.61 -19.33
C ILE A 183 5.46 7.76 -18.30
N MET A 184 5.57 8.18 -17.04
CA MET A 184 4.82 7.60 -15.94
C MET A 184 3.55 8.43 -15.68
N ILE A 185 2.44 7.76 -15.42
CA ILE A 185 1.16 8.36 -15.08
C ILE A 185 0.77 7.85 -13.70
N LEU A 186 0.42 8.76 -12.80
CA LEU A 186 -0.08 8.42 -11.47
C LEU A 186 -1.61 8.41 -11.51
N GLY A 187 -2.19 7.27 -11.14
CA GLY A 187 -3.63 7.07 -11.11
C GLY A 187 -4.31 7.70 -9.90
N GLY A 188 -5.62 7.56 -9.82
CA GLY A 188 -6.46 8.19 -8.80
C GLY A 188 -6.40 7.57 -7.41
N GLY A 189 -5.57 6.53 -7.20
CA GLY A 189 -5.49 5.84 -5.92
C GLY A 189 -6.70 4.93 -5.65
N PRO A 190 -7.18 4.84 -4.40
CA PRO A 190 -8.24 3.91 -4.02
C PRO A 190 -9.55 4.18 -4.73
N ASN A 191 -10.32 3.11 -4.98
CA ASN A 191 -11.71 3.24 -5.40
C ASN A 191 -12.55 3.76 -4.23
N ARG A 192 -13.30 4.85 -4.44
CA ARG A 192 -14.11 5.50 -3.40
C ARG A 192 -15.51 5.83 -3.91
N ILE A 193 -16.51 5.63 -3.06
CA ILE A 193 -17.86 6.11 -3.32
C ILE A 193 -17.85 7.65 -3.39
N GLY A 194 -18.44 8.21 -4.44
CA GLY A 194 -18.50 9.65 -4.68
C GLY A 194 -17.28 10.23 -5.40
N GLN A 195 -16.26 9.44 -5.69
CA GLN A 195 -15.19 9.82 -6.61
C GLN A 195 -15.62 9.51 -8.04
N GLY A 196 -15.62 10.53 -8.92
CA GLY A 196 -15.99 10.34 -10.31
C GLY A 196 -14.93 9.59 -11.12
N ILE A 197 -15.36 8.98 -12.21
CA ILE A 197 -14.49 8.24 -13.13
C ILE A 197 -13.66 9.15 -14.04
N GLU A 198 -13.92 10.46 -14.03
CA GLU A 198 -13.24 11.45 -14.87
C GLU A 198 -11.73 11.47 -14.69
N PHE A 199 -11.23 11.23 -13.49
CA PHE A 199 -9.79 11.15 -13.24
C PHE A 199 -9.17 9.91 -13.90
N ASP A 200 -9.84 8.77 -13.82
CA ASP A 200 -9.40 7.57 -14.50
C ASP A 200 -9.46 7.72 -16.02
N TYR A 201 -10.55 8.30 -16.53
CA TYR A 201 -10.70 8.64 -17.93
C TYR A 201 -9.58 9.54 -18.44
N CYS A 202 -9.20 10.58 -17.69
CA CYS A 202 -8.08 11.45 -18.03
C CYS A 202 -6.76 10.68 -18.11
N CYS A 203 -6.51 9.77 -17.17
CA CYS A 203 -5.32 8.90 -17.19
C CYS A 203 -5.31 8.00 -18.44
N VAL A 204 -6.45 7.41 -18.80
CA VAL A 204 -6.59 6.55 -19.99
C VAL A 204 -6.34 7.35 -21.28
N GLN A 205 -6.94 8.54 -21.40
CA GLN A 205 -6.72 9.41 -22.56
C GLN A 205 -5.26 9.88 -22.67
N ALA A 206 -4.60 10.13 -21.54
CA ALA A 206 -3.16 10.42 -21.54
C ALA A 206 -2.34 9.25 -22.06
N VAL A 207 -2.69 7.99 -21.74
CA VAL A 207 -2.02 6.80 -22.27
C VAL A 207 -2.14 6.78 -23.80
N PHE A 208 -3.33 6.98 -24.35
CA PHE A 208 -3.53 6.97 -25.81
C PHE A 208 -2.73 8.08 -26.49
N GLY A 209 -2.81 9.32 -26.00
CA GLY A 209 -2.06 10.44 -26.59
C GLY A 209 -0.53 10.23 -26.52
N LEU A 210 -0.02 9.68 -25.43
CA LEU A 210 1.40 9.37 -25.30
C LEU A 210 1.85 8.26 -26.24
N ARG A 211 1.03 7.22 -26.44
CA ARG A 211 1.31 6.17 -27.42
C ARG A 211 1.37 6.68 -28.85
N GLU A 212 0.43 7.57 -29.23
CA GLU A 212 0.46 8.24 -30.55
C GLU A 212 1.74 9.06 -30.76
N LEU A 213 2.28 9.65 -29.70
CA LEU A 213 3.56 10.37 -29.71
C LEU A 213 4.79 9.44 -29.65
N GLY A 214 4.60 8.12 -29.60
CA GLY A 214 5.67 7.13 -29.57
C GLY A 214 6.32 6.91 -28.21
N TYR A 215 5.69 7.34 -27.13
CA TYR A 215 6.17 7.05 -25.78
C TYR A 215 5.67 5.68 -25.29
N LYS A 216 6.49 5.01 -24.48
CA LYS A 216 6.07 3.92 -23.62
C LYS A 216 5.36 4.49 -22.40
N THR A 217 4.36 3.77 -21.90
CA THR A 217 3.52 4.23 -20.81
C THR A 217 3.65 3.33 -19.59
N ILE A 218 3.82 3.97 -18.44
CA ILE A 218 3.87 3.33 -17.12
C ILE A 218 2.73 3.90 -16.29
N MET A 219 1.89 3.03 -15.71
CA MET A 219 0.85 3.41 -14.77
C MET A 219 1.23 2.98 -13.37
N VAL A 220 0.97 3.83 -12.38
CA VAL A 220 1.03 3.50 -10.95
C VAL A 220 -0.35 3.75 -10.35
N ASN A 221 -1.01 2.72 -9.87
CA ASN A 221 -2.33 2.83 -9.24
C ASN A 221 -2.57 1.65 -8.28
N CYS A 222 -3.49 1.83 -7.35
CA CYS A 222 -3.92 0.80 -6.39
C CYS A 222 -5.42 0.47 -6.48
N ASN A 223 -6.15 1.05 -7.42
CA ASN A 223 -7.56 0.75 -7.66
C ASN A 223 -7.70 -0.59 -8.39
N PRO A 224 -8.43 -1.58 -7.85
CA PRO A 224 -8.59 -2.89 -8.50
C PRO A 224 -9.64 -2.89 -9.61
N GLU A 225 -10.51 -1.89 -9.67
CA GLU A 225 -11.72 -1.86 -10.50
C GLU A 225 -11.80 -0.59 -11.34
N THR A 226 -10.83 -0.37 -12.23
CA THR A 226 -10.87 0.80 -13.11
C THR A 226 -10.09 0.54 -14.41
N VAL A 227 -10.42 1.28 -15.48
CA VAL A 227 -9.85 1.06 -16.81
C VAL A 227 -8.35 1.33 -16.85
N SER A 228 -7.84 2.30 -16.06
CA SER A 228 -6.40 2.57 -16.02
C SER A 228 -5.56 1.40 -15.49
N THR A 229 -6.18 0.42 -14.85
CA THR A 229 -5.54 -0.79 -14.35
C THR A 229 -5.83 -2.04 -15.19
N ASP A 230 -6.43 -1.89 -16.37
CA ASP A 230 -6.60 -2.98 -17.33
C ASP A 230 -5.25 -3.43 -17.90
N PHE A 231 -5.10 -4.74 -18.09
CA PHE A 231 -3.83 -5.39 -18.44
C PHE A 231 -3.28 -5.01 -19.82
N ASP A 232 -4.10 -4.55 -20.73
CA ASP A 232 -3.75 -4.22 -22.11
C ASP A 232 -3.62 -2.72 -22.37
N LEU A 233 -3.89 -1.88 -21.37
CA LEU A 233 -3.89 -0.44 -21.54
C LEU A 233 -2.47 0.13 -21.60
N VAL A 234 -1.56 -0.28 -20.73
CA VAL A 234 -0.22 0.30 -20.59
C VAL A 234 0.89 -0.71 -20.86
N ASP A 235 2.09 -0.23 -21.17
CA ASP A 235 3.25 -1.12 -21.33
C ASP A 235 3.68 -1.75 -19.99
N ARG A 236 3.41 -1.05 -18.85
CA ARG A 236 3.67 -1.54 -17.51
C ARG A 236 2.75 -0.90 -16.48
N LEU A 237 2.18 -1.74 -15.62
CA LEU A 237 1.32 -1.32 -14.53
C LEU A 237 1.93 -1.75 -13.19
N TYR A 238 2.16 -0.78 -12.31
CA TYR A 238 2.54 -1.03 -10.92
C TYR A 238 1.30 -0.93 -10.03
N PHE A 239 0.89 -2.06 -9.45
CA PHE A 239 -0.07 -2.07 -8.36
C PHE A 239 0.65 -1.74 -7.06
N GLU A 240 0.74 -0.43 -6.80
CA GLU A 240 1.45 0.12 -5.65
C GLU A 240 0.67 1.26 -5.02
N PRO A 241 0.89 1.52 -3.72
CA PRO A 241 0.38 2.73 -3.09
C PRO A 241 0.87 3.97 -3.85
N VAL A 242 -0.02 4.96 -4.05
CA VAL A 242 0.36 6.24 -4.64
C VAL A 242 0.90 7.14 -3.52
N THR A 243 1.94 6.69 -2.83
CA THR A 243 2.65 7.43 -1.79
C THR A 243 3.98 7.94 -2.32
N PHE A 244 4.52 8.98 -1.69
CA PHE A 244 5.83 9.53 -2.09
C PHE A 244 6.93 8.46 -2.12
N GLU A 245 6.98 7.59 -1.10
CA GLU A 245 7.99 6.54 -1.02
C GLU A 245 7.87 5.53 -2.18
N ASP A 246 6.65 4.99 -2.38
CA ASP A 246 6.43 3.93 -3.35
C ASP A 246 6.63 4.45 -4.79
N VAL A 247 6.12 5.65 -5.08
CA VAL A 247 6.28 6.31 -6.39
C VAL A 247 7.75 6.64 -6.68
N MET A 248 8.47 7.22 -5.71
CA MET A 248 9.88 7.56 -5.89
C MET A 248 10.76 6.33 -6.09
N ASN A 249 10.43 5.21 -5.46
CA ASN A 249 11.14 3.95 -5.70
C ASN A 249 10.95 3.45 -7.14
N ILE A 250 9.74 3.59 -7.71
CA ILE A 250 9.47 3.23 -9.10
C ILE A 250 10.18 4.19 -10.06
N ILE A 251 10.20 5.51 -9.75
CA ILE A 251 10.95 6.50 -10.54
C ILE A 251 12.44 6.18 -10.55
N ASP A 252 13.01 5.84 -9.39
CA ASP A 252 14.43 5.46 -9.27
C ASP A 252 14.78 4.19 -10.09
N PHE A 253 13.85 3.25 -10.20
CA PHE A 253 14.01 2.03 -10.98
C PHE A 253 13.80 2.27 -12.47
N GLU A 254 12.65 2.84 -12.86
CA GLU A 254 12.25 3.00 -14.26
C GLU A 254 12.95 4.18 -14.95
N LYS A 255 13.27 5.24 -14.24
CA LYS A 255 13.85 6.49 -14.76
C LYS A 255 13.03 7.06 -15.93
N PRO A 256 11.76 7.39 -15.72
CA PRO A 256 10.91 7.93 -16.78
C PRO A 256 11.39 9.33 -17.21
N ASP A 257 11.13 9.71 -18.47
CA ASP A 257 11.43 11.05 -19.00
C ASP A 257 10.52 12.13 -18.39
N GLY A 258 9.35 11.75 -17.87
CA GLY A 258 8.43 12.63 -17.18
C GLY A 258 7.39 11.85 -16.39
N VAL A 259 6.71 12.57 -15.49
CA VAL A 259 5.63 12.03 -14.65
C VAL A 259 4.40 12.93 -14.78
N LEU A 260 3.26 12.36 -15.16
CA LEU A 260 1.96 13.04 -15.15
C LEU A 260 1.27 12.80 -13.80
N VAL A 261 1.16 13.85 -13.01
CA VAL A 261 0.65 13.79 -11.63
C VAL A 261 -0.81 14.19 -11.55
N GLN A 262 -1.23 15.25 -12.28
CA GLN A 262 -2.53 15.89 -12.10
C GLN A 262 -3.73 15.05 -12.55
N PHE A 263 -3.57 14.17 -13.52
CA PHE A 263 -4.69 13.45 -14.13
C PHE A 263 -5.36 12.46 -13.18
N GLY A 264 -4.63 11.92 -12.22
CA GLY A 264 -5.16 11.08 -11.15
C GLY A 264 -5.96 11.82 -10.06
N GLY A 265 -6.18 13.12 -10.21
CA GLY A 265 -6.87 13.94 -9.22
C GLY A 265 -5.96 14.38 -8.06
N GLN A 266 -6.52 14.49 -6.86
CA GLN A 266 -5.81 15.00 -5.67
C GLN A 266 -4.85 13.99 -5.04
N THR A 267 -5.09 12.70 -5.23
CA THR A 267 -4.27 11.63 -4.64
C THR A 267 -2.79 11.75 -5.01
N PRO A 268 -2.42 11.86 -6.28
CA PRO A 268 -1.01 11.91 -6.67
C PRO A 268 -0.35 13.29 -6.42
N LEU A 269 -1.10 14.32 -6.09
CA LEU A 269 -0.60 15.65 -5.75
C LEU A 269 -0.16 15.73 -4.29
#